data_4eda5decdfac26ed4b1c1a94fb982f40
#
_entry.id   4eda5decdfac26ed4b1c1a94fb982f40
#
_cell.length_a   1.000
_cell.length_b   1.000
_cell.length_c   1.000
_cell.angle_alpha   90.00
_cell.angle_beta   90.00
_cell.angle_gamma   90.00
#
_symmetry.space_group_name_H-M   'P 1'
#
loop_
_entity.id
_entity.type
_entity.pdbx_description
1 polymer ?
#
loop_
_entity_poly.entity_id
_entity_poly.type
_entity_poly.pdbx_seq_one_letter_code
_entity_poly.pdbx_strand_id
1 'polypeptide(L)'
;VKIMVFPDYDGIGLANFARLYAVLGEQCECWLMPDWEKKLLQYGNHAIWKKTRRFLNEDQLLLPEYLTPLILKMRQTGLALEQEAVWLPA
;
A
#
# COMPACT_ATOMS: atom_id res chain seq x y z
N VAL A 1 -7.46 -12.66 17.96
CA VAL A 1 -6.25 -11.83 17.91
C VAL A 1 -6.18 -11.12 16.57
N LYS A 2 -6.00 -9.82 16.61
CA LYS A 2 -5.89 -9.01 15.40
C LYS A 2 -4.42 -8.85 15.00
N ILE A 3 -4.14 -9.07 13.73
CA ILE A 3 -2.79 -8.97 13.18
C ILE A 3 -2.67 -7.64 12.43
N MET A 4 -1.73 -6.79 12.85
CA MET A 4 -1.45 -5.54 12.15
C MET A 4 -0.33 -5.78 11.13
N VAL A 5 -0.56 -5.39 9.88
CA VAL A 5 0.39 -5.56 8.78
C VAL A 5 0.92 -4.20 8.37
N PHE A 6 2.22 -4.10 8.13
CA PHE A 6 2.90 -2.86 7.76
C PHE A 6 3.57 -3.02 6.38
N PRO A 7 2.78 -3.10 5.30
CA PRO A 7 3.37 -3.27 3.97
C PRO A 7 3.93 -1.96 3.45
N ASP A 8 4.85 -2.05 2.51
CA ASP A 8 5.16 -0.89 1.68
C ASP A 8 3.94 -0.54 0.85
N TYR A 9 3.73 0.76 0.61
CA TYR A 9 2.62 1.22 -0.22
C TYR A 9 3.05 1.18 -1.69
N ASP A 10 3.16 -0.05 -2.20
CA ASP A 10 3.45 -0.33 -3.60
C ASP A 10 2.55 -1.49 -4.06
N GLY A 11 2.61 -1.79 -5.35
CA GLY A 11 1.74 -2.83 -5.90
C GLY A 11 1.99 -4.20 -5.30
N ILE A 12 3.24 -4.53 -4.99
CA ILE A 12 3.59 -5.83 -4.41
C ILE A 12 3.12 -5.93 -2.97
N GLY A 13 3.41 -4.91 -2.17
CA GLY A 13 3.04 -4.90 -0.75
C GLY A 13 1.54 -4.99 -0.54
N LEU A 14 0.78 -4.20 -1.30
CA LEU A 14 -0.68 -4.19 -1.21
C LEU A 14 -1.29 -5.48 -1.76
N ALA A 15 -0.73 -6.05 -2.83
CA ALA A 15 -1.19 -7.34 -3.35
C ALA A 15 -0.95 -8.47 -2.35
N ASN A 16 0.19 -8.47 -1.68
CA ASN A 16 0.48 -9.44 -0.62
C ASN A 16 -0.48 -9.29 0.55
N PHE A 17 -0.79 -8.06 0.94
CA PHE A 17 -1.80 -7.82 1.96
C PHE A 17 -3.17 -8.34 1.52
N ALA A 18 -3.55 -8.13 0.26
CA ALA A 18 -4.82 -8.62 -0.26
C ALA A 18 -4.94 -10.14 -0.15
N ARG A 19 -3.86 -10.87 -0.43
CA ARG A 19 -3.84 -12.33 -0.30
C ARG A 19 -4.01 -12.76 1.15
N LEU A 20 -3.36 -12.07 2.08
CA LEU A 20 -3.50 -12.34 3.50
C LEU A 20 -4.93 -12.02 3.97
N TYR A 21 -5.47 -10.90 3.53
CA TYR A 21 -6.83 -10.48 3.84
C TYR A 21 -7.87 -11.49 3.33
N ALA A 22 -7.63 -12.07 2.16
CA ALA A 22 -8.53 -13.10 1.61
C ALA A 22 -8.61 -14.33 2.51
N VAL A 23 -7.55 -14.64 3.25
CA VAL A 23 -7.50 -15.78 4.16
C VAL A 23 -8.01 -15.43 5.56
N LEU A 24 -7.58 -14.31 6.10
CA LEU A 24 -7.82 -13.92 7.49
C LEU A 24 -8.99 -12.95 7.67
N GLY A 25 -9.42 -12.29 6.59
CA GLY A 25 -10.48 -11.31 6.67
C GLY A 25 -10.13 -10.18 7.64
N GLU A 26 -11.11 -9.77 8.44
CA GLU A 26 -10.95 -8.65 9.37
C GLU A 26 -9.98 -8.94 10.52
N GLN A 27 -9.48 -10.16 10.63
CA GLN A 27 -8.43 -10.46 11.61
C GLN A 27 -7.09 -9.84 11.25
N CYS A 28 -6.89 -9.45 10.00
CA CYS A 28 -5.70 -8.69 9.63
C CYS A 28 -6.09 -7.28 9.20
N GLU A 29 -5.24 -6.33 9.52
CA GLU A 29 -5.46 -4.91 9.25
C GLU A 29 -4.18 -4.32 8.67
N CYS A 30 -4.32 -3.56 7.58
CA CYS A 30 -3.20 -2.84 7.01
C CYS A 30 -3.05 -1.50 7.72
N TRP A 31 -1.87 -1.26 8.28
CA TRP A 31 -1.60 0.00 8.93
C TRP A 31 -1.49 1.12 7.91
N LEU A 32 -2.31 2.15 8.11
CA LEU A 32 -2.28 3.35 7.29
C LEU A 32 -1.57 4.44 8.11
N MET A 33 -0.35 4.79 7.67
CA MET A 33 0.45 5.72 8.46
C MET A 33 -0.21 7.11 8.52
N PRO A 34 -0.11 7.78 9.68
CA PRO A 34 -0.60 9.16 9.78
C PRO A 34 0.05 10.03 8.71
N ASP A 35 -0.73 10.91 8.10
CA ASP A 35 -0.26 11.79 7.03
C ASP A 35 0.31 11.04 5.80
N TRP A 36 -0.22 9.83 5.52
CA TRP A 36 0.27 9.01 4.42
C TRP A 36 0.24 9.75 3.08
N GLU A 37 -0.76 10.60 2.88
CA GLU A 37 -0.90 11.35 1.63
C GLU A 37 0.25 12.33 1.46
N LYS A 38 0.57 13.08 2.51
CA LYS A 38 1.70 14.00 2.52
C LYS A 38 3.02 13.26 2.36
N LYS A 39 3.19 12.13 3.04
CA LYS A 39 4.39 11.31 2.94
C LYS A 39 4.56 10.72 1.54
N LEU A 40 3.46 10.28 0.92
CA LEU A 40 3.50 9.77 -0.44
C LEU A 40 3.99 10.85 -1.42
N LEU A 41 3.48 12.07 -1.29
CA LEU A 41 3.88 13.16 -2.16
C LEU A 41 5.32 13.60 -1.92
N GLN A 42 5.79 13.52 -0.68
CA GLN A 42 7.13 13.97 -0.30
C GLN A 42 8.22 12.93 -0.59
N TYR A 43 7.94 11.65 -0.33
CA TYR A 43 8.92 10.56 -0.41
C TYR A 43 8.58 9.51 -1.45
N GLY A 44 7.48 9.67 -2.18
CA GLY A 44 7.04 8.69 -3.16
C GLY A 44 8.02 8.51 -4.31
N ASN A 45 7.94 7.35 -4.95
CA ASN A 45 8.85 6.93 -6.01
C ASN A 45 8.08 6.45 -7.24
N HIS A 46 8.27 7.13 -8.37
CA HIS A 46 7.61 6.79 -9.64
C HIS A 46 8.09 5.45 -10.19
N ALA A 47 9.38 5.17 -10.07
CA ALA A 47 9.95 3.94 -10.63
C ALA A 47 9.37 2.69 -9.95
N ILE A 48 9.22 2.75 -8.62
CA ILE A 48 8.65 1.64 -7.85
C ILE A 48 7.17 1.45 -8.21
N TRP A 49 6.41 2.55 -8.34
CA TRP A 49 5.01 2.47 -8.75
C TRP A 49 4.89 1.83 -10.14
N LYS A 50 5.66 2.31 -11.11
CA LYS A 50 5.64 1.81 -12.47
C LYS A 50 5.98 0.32 -12.53
N LYS A 51 6.92 -0.13 -11.71
CA LYS A 51 7.38 -1.51 -11.67
C LYS A 51 6.37 -2.43 -11.00
N THR A 52 5.62 -1.95 -10.01
CA THR A 52 4.77 -2.78 -9.15
C THR A 52 3.27 -2.64 -9.42
N ARG A 53 2.84 -1.60 -10.12
CA ARG A 53 1.40 -1.30 -10.32
C ARG A 53 0.61 -2.46 -10.91
N ARG A 54 1.24 -3.29 -11.74
CA ARG A 54 0.58 -4.43 -12.38
C ARG A 54 0.01 -5.43 -11.38
N PHE A 55 0.63 -5.54 -10.21
CA PHE A 55 0.17 -6.47 -9.17
C PHE A 55 -1.17 -6.05 -8.56
N LEU A 56 -1.52 -4.77 -8.64
CA LEU A 56 -2.82 -4.27 -8.19
C LEU A 56 -3.91 -4.40 -9.25
N ASN A 57 -3.57 -4.75 -10.48
CA ASN A 57 -4.53 -4.91 -11.56
C ASN A 57 -5.00 -6.37 -11.74
N GLU A 58 -4.60 -7.27 -10.84
CA GLU A 58 -5.09 -8.63 -10.85
C GLU A 58 -6.59 -8.65 -10.52
N ASP A 59 -7.39 -9.33 -11.34
CA ASP A 59 -8.85 -9.28 -11.31
C ASP A 59 -9.47 -9.81 -10.01
N GLN A 60 -8.70 -10.55 -9.21
CA GLN A 60 -9.21 -11.21 -8.01
C GLN A 60 -8.73 -10.58 -6.71
N LEU A 61 -8.09 -9.41 -6.77
CA LEU A 61 -7.62 -8.74 -5.56
C LEU A 61 -8.75 -8.01 -4.87
N LEU A 62 -9.06 -8.42 -3.63
CA LEU A 62 -10.02 -7.78 -2.77
C LEU A 62 -9.27 -7.05 -1.66
N LEU A 63 -9.45 -5.74 -1.60
CA LEU A 63 -8.84 -4.90 -0.56
C LEU A 63 -9.95 -4.21 0.23
N PRO A 64 -9.74 -3.99 1.54
CA PRO A 64 -10.73 -3.26 2.33
C PRO A 64 -10.92 -1.83 1.84
N GLU A 65 -12.14 -1.31 2.00
CA GLU A 65 -12.50 0.01 1.50
C GLU A 65 -11.63 1.14 2.06
N TYR A 66 -11.13 0.99 3.27
CA TYR A 66 -10.32 2.05 3.88
C TYR A 66 -8.99 2.29 3.14
N LEU A 67 -8.56 1.35 2.29
CA LEU A 67 -7.36 1.50 1.46
C LEU A 67 -7.65 2.16 0.10
N THR A 68 -8.91 2.35 -0.25
CA THR A 68 -9.30 2.95 -1.53
C THR A 68 -8.69 4.34 -1.74
N PRO A 69 -8.71 5.26 -0.76
CA PRO A 69 -8.08 6.58 -0.96
C PRO A 69 -6.58 6.49 -1.27
N LEU A 70 -5.88 5.57 -0.59
CA LEU A 70 -4.46 5.37 -0.83
C LEU A 70 -4.20 4.89 -2.25
N ILE A 71 -4.93 3.87 -2.69
CA ILE A 71 -4.75 3.28 -4.03
C ILE A 71 -5.07 4.30 -5.11
N LEU A 72 -6.17 5.06 -4.94
CA LEU A 72 -6.52 6.11 -5.89
C LEU A 72 -5.44 7.18 -5.98
N LYS A 73 -4.89 7.59 -4.85
CA LYS A 73 -3.84 8.60 -4.84
C LYS A 73 -2.56 8.09 -5.52
N MET A 74 -2.19 6.84 -5.26
CA MET A 74 -1.05 6.21 -5.92
C MET A 74 -1.23 6.17 -7.44
N ARG A 75 -2.42 5.83 -7.92
CA ARG A 75 -2.74 5.80 -9.35
C ARG A 75 -2.73 7.19 -9.97
N GLN A 76 -3.28 8.18 -9.27
CA GLN A 76 -3.33 9.56 -9.74
C GLN A 76 -1.96 10.19 -9.85
N THR A 77 -1.10 9.93 -8.87
CA THR A 77 0.23 10.55 -8.78
C THR A 77 1.31 9.73 -9.47
N GLY A 78 1.07 8.44 -9.66
CA GLY A 78 2.10 7.53 -10.14
C GLY A 78 3.23 7.32 -9.14
N LEU A 79 2.91 7.36 -7.85
CA LEU A 79 3.89 7.24 -6.77
C LEU A 79 3.59 6.00 -5.92
N ALA A 80 4.66 5.36 -5.47
CA ALA A 80 4.63 4.34 -4.43
C ALA A 80 5.49 4.82 -3.27
N LEU A 81 5.25 4.28 -2.07
CA LEU A 81 5.96 4.71 -0.87
C LEU A 81 6.51 3.51 -0.14
N GLU A 82 7.84 3.43 -0.05
CA GLU A 82 8.49 2.46 0.82
C GLU A 82 8.53 3.01 2.24
N GLN A 83 8.16 2.20 3.22
CA GLN A 83 8.16 2.66 4.60
C GLN A 83 9.55 3.08 5.08
N GLU A 84 10.59 2.39 4.61
CA GLU A 84 11.96 2.72 4.96
C GLU A 84 12.34 4.15 4.55
N ALA A 85 11.82 4.65 3.44
CA ALA A 85 12.09 6.00 2.97
C ALA A 85 11.63 7.07 3.98
N VAL A 86 10.62 6.74 4.79
CA VAL A 86 10.08 7.64 5.81
C VAL A 86 10.84 7.53 7.14
N TRP A 87 11.27 6.31 7.48
CA TRP A 87 11.84 6.02 8.80
C TRP A 87 13.36 6.19 8.88
N LEU A 88 14.06 6.05 7.75
CA LEU A 88 15.52 6.22 7.73
C LEU A 88 15.88 7.70 7.62
N PRO A 89 16.85 8.16 8.39
CA PRO A 89 17.34 9.53 8.23
C PRO A 89 17.99 9.70 6.85
N ALA A 90 17.81 10.87 6.30
CA ALA A 90 18.38 11.22 5.01
C ALA A 90 19.90 11.27 5.09
#